data_29f723e6e604db78b4c615795b6f443f
#
_entry.id   29f723e6e604db78b4c615795b6f443f
#
_cell.length_a   1.000
_cell.length_b   1.000
_cell.length_c   1.000
_cell.angle_alpha   90.00
_cell.angle_beta   90.00
_cell.angle_gamma   90.00
#
_symmetry.space_group_name_H-M   'P 1'
#
loop_
_entity.id
_entity.type
_entity.pdbx_description
1 polymer ?
#
loop_
_entity_poly.entity_id
_entity_poly.type
_entity_poly.pdbx_seq_one_letter_code
_entity_poly.pdbx_strand_id
1 'polypeptide(L)'
;MKSYTRRGFAALALTTVSALALTACGGGAEAGKDAGSPTSGEVNLIAYSGIWEEQYTKAVIEPFKAKYPDIKINFVSKRSSAEMLSALQGQKGSPATDVAIMDNSVSTTGNRQGLFEKLDASAVPNLANVPEKFRDKEGFGPVAMLDAVGLVYDTATFPKAPDSWTELWDPANKGKVNIVAPPSLLGISLTAITAKMEGEDYTQSIEKATAKLKELAPSVQSFAPNPDEYQSVITGQTVIGLGQNARAQYYSDQSKKKIGVAVPKEGSVYQINTINLVKGAPHXXAAKTFINYALSAEAQTAFAKALFYAPSVSNAQLPADIKARVVATDNPDITALDIDFLSKARDKWTQEWKRQIITK
;
A
#
# COMPACT_ATOMS: atom_id res chain seq x y z
N MET A 1 9.88 -22.65 78.76
CA MET A 1 9.94 -23.85 79.61
C MET A 1 10.09 -25.05 78.74
N LYS A 2 11.25 -25.72 78.89
CA LYS A 2 11.55 -27.16 78.70
C LYS A 2 11.13 -27.78 77.36
N SER A 3 11.95 -28.23 76.51
CA SER A 3 13.21 -28.97 76.53
C SER A 3 13.06 -30.42 76.05
N TYR A 4 13.98 -30.83 75.18
CA TYR A 4 14.54 -32.16 74.97
C TYR A 4 13.75 -33.15 74.12
N THR A 5 14.30 -33.97 73.34
CA THR A 5 15.64 -34.41 72.85
C THR A 5 15.43 -35.67 72.00
N ARG A 6 16.18 -35.81 70.96
CA ARG A 6 17.27 -36.72 70.61
C ARG A 6 16.95 -38.08 69.97
N ARG A 7 17.63 -38.29 68.89
CA ARG A 7 18.37 -39.49 68.42
C ARG A 7 17.51 -40.56 67.75
N GLY A 8 17.98 -41.22 66.76
CA GLY A 8 19.26 -41.32 66.09
C GLY A 8 19.32 -42.53 65.15
N PHE A 9 20.33 -42.48 64.32
CA PHE A 9 20.99 -43.58 63.61
C PHE A 9 20.24 -44.42 62.63
N ALA A 10 20.61 -44.59 61.44
CA ALA A 10 21.79 -44.84 60.64
C ALA A 10 21.61 -46.14 59.84
N ALA A 11 22.06 -46.17 58.66
CA ALA A 11 22.89 -47.06 57.89
C ALA A 11 22.35 -47.28 56.50
N LEU A 12 23.03 -46.80 55.54
CA LEU A 12 24.09 -47.35 54.70
C LEU A 12 23.66 -48.48 53.77
N ALA A 13 23.62 -48.21 52.49
CA ALA A 13 24.05 -49.16 51.47
C ALA A 13 24.38 -48.44 50.14
N LEU A 14 25.61 -48.60 49.77
CA LEU A 14 26.23 -48.27 48.50
C LEU A 14 25.67 -49.08 47.35
N THR A 15 25.66 -48.48 46.16
CA THR A 15 26.26 -49.01 44.91
C THR A 15 25.88 -48.08 43.78
N THR A 16 26.67 -47.66 43.09
CA THR A 16 27.73 -47.73 42.12
C THR A 16 27.40 -46.87 40.90
N VAL A 17 28.34 -46.05 40.62
CA VAL A 17 28.59 -45.10 39.59
C VAL A 17 28.49 -45.71 38.19
N SER A 18 27.88 -44.94 37.25
CA SER A 18 28.36 -44.95 35.88
C SER A 18 28.32 -43.51 35.36
N ALA A 19 29.47 -42.94 35.28
CA ALA A 19 29.68 -41.63 34.67
C ALA A 19 29.68 -41.76 33.16
N LEU A 20 28.84 -40.96 32.51
CA LEU A 20 29.03 -40.66 31.10
C LEU A 20 29.16 -39.14 31.01
N ALA A 21 30.37 -38.75 30.73
CA ALA A 21 30.70 -37.36 30.47
C ALA A 21 30.17 -36.99 29.09
N LEU A 22 29.29 -36.02 29.05
CA LEU A 22 28.93 -35.34 27.82
C LEU A 22 29.53 -33.95 27.91
N THR A 23 30.54 -33.75 27.08
CA THR A 23 31.10 -32.43 26.82
C THR A 23 30.04 -31.54 26.21
N ALA A 24 29.63 -30.58 26.98
CA ALA A 24 28.81 -29.50 26.46
C ALA A 24 29.73 -28.44 25.89
N CYS A 25 29.73 -28.33 24.57
CA CYS A 25 30.25 -27.15 23.90
C CYS A 25 29.31 -26.00 24.17
N GLY A 26 29.80 -25.02 24.87
CA GLY A 26 29.07 -23.79 25.10
C GLY A 26 28.91 -23.01 23.82
N GLY A 27 27.71 -22.98 23.33
CA GLY A 27 27.24 -21.95 22.39
C GLY A 27 26.10 -21.27 23.08
N GLY A 28 26.26 -20.00 23.38
CA GLY A 28 25.18 -19.21 23.93
C GLY A 28 24.08 -19.15 22.91
N ALA A 29 23.07 -19.99 23.09
CA ALA A 29 21.83 -19.84 22.36
C ALA A 29 21.09 -18.70 23.03
N GLU A 30 21.09 -17.53 22.41
CA GLU A 30 20.05 -16.56 22.67
C GLU A 30 18.75 -17.33 22.49
N ALA A 31 17.88 -17.30 23.49
CA ALA A 31 16.57 -17.85 23.36
C ALA A 31 15.93 -17.11 22.19
N GLY A 32 15.90 -17.74 21.02
CA GLY A 32 15.25 -17.20 19.85
C GLY A 32 13.79 -17.00 20.20
N LYS A 33 13.31 -15.78 19.99
CA LYS A 33 11.89 -15.55 20.01
C LYS A 33 11.28 -16.61 19.09
N ASP A 34 10.28 -17.30 19.57
CA ASP A 34 9.61 -18.32 18.79
C ASP A 34 9.07 -17.66 17.51
N ALA A 35 9.71 -17.94 16.39
CA ALA A 35 9.31 -17.36 15.09
C ALA A 35 7.95 -17.85 14.63
N GLY A 36 7.34 -18.74 15.40
CA GLY A 36 6.04 -19.29 15.09
C GLY A 36 6.12 -20.39 14.07
N SER A 37 4.96 -20.84 13.67
CA SER A 37 4.77 -21.90 12.69
C SER A 37 4.29 -21.30 11.37
N PRO A 38 4.63 -21.90 10.22
CA PRO A 38 4.05 -21.43 8.96
C PRO A 38 2.54 -21.71 8.84
N THR A 39 1.98 -22.53 9.72
CA THR A 39 0.57 -22.88 9.63
C THR A 39 -0.24 -22.57 10.89
N SER A 40 0.37 -21.97 11.91
CA SER A 40 -0.36 -21.62 13.14
C SER A 40 0.26 -20.40 13.81
N GLY A 41 -0.51 -19.75 14.68
CA GLY A 41 -0.09 -18.59 15.41
C GLY A 41 -0.85 -17.34 15.01
N GLU A 42 -0.13 -16.21 14.87
CA GLU A 42 -0.81 -14.99 14.48
C GLU A 42 0.06 -14.14 13.54
N VAL A 43 -0.58 -13.21 12.85
CA VAL A 43 0.08 -12.21 12.02
C VAL A 43 -0.50 -10.85 12.38
N ASN A 44 0.34 -9.94 12.79
CA ASN A 44 -0.03 -8.56 13.08
C ASN A 44 0.19 -7.76 11.80
N LEU A 45 -0.92 -7.42 11.13
CA LEU A 45 -0.91 -6.72 9.84
C LEU A 45 -1.25 -5.25 10.04
N ILE A 46 -0.38 -4.36 9.58
CA ILE A 46 -0.66 -2.93 9.55
C ILE A 46 -1.02 -2.53 8.11
N ALA A 47 -2.15 -1.86 7.92
CA ALA A 47 -2.63 -1.46 6.60
C ALA A 47 -3.69 -0.36 6.75
N TYR A 48 -4.36 -0.01 5.63
CA TYR A 48 -5.29 1.12 5.58
C TYR A 48 -6.63 0.85 6.25
N SER A 49 -7.17 1.88 6.90
CA SER A 49 -8.49 1.86 7.54
C SER A 49 -9.61 2.08 6.51
N GLY A 50 -10.85 2.03 6.99
CA GLY A 50 -12.05 2.39 6.23
C GLY A 50 -12.44 1.35 5.20
N ILE A 51 -12.82 1.83 4.02
CA ILE A 51 -13.30 0.96 2.92
C ILE A 51 -12.25 -0.07 2.53
N TRP A 52 -10.97 0.33 2.51
CA TRP A 52 -9.88 -0.59 2.17
C TRP A 52 -9.85 -1.77 3.15
N GLU A 53 -9.87 -1.48 4.44
CA GLU A 53 -9.87 -2.52 5.48
C GLU A 53 -11.07 -3.46 5.34
N GLU A 54 -12.26 -2.87 5.16
CA GLU A 54 -13.50 -3.63 5.03
C GLU A 54 -13.42 -4.61 3.87
N GLN A 55 -13.02 -4.11 2.69
CA GLN A 55 -13.00 -4.94 1.48
C GLN A 55 -11.85 -5.94 1.49
N TYR A 56 -10.67 -5.54 1.99
CA TYR A 56 -9.53 -6.45 2.08
C TYR A 56 -9.82 -7.58 3.06
N THR A 57 -10.50 -7.27 4.16
CA THR A 57 -10.90 -8.29 5.14
C THR A 57 -11.82 -9.32 4.49
N LYS A 58 -12.83 -8.89 3.77
CA LYS A 58 -13.78 -9.80 3.11
C LYS A 58 -13.11 -10.60 1.98
N ALA A 59 -12.29 -9.93 1.17
CA ALA A 59 -11.76 -10.54 -0.05
C ALA A 59 -10.51 -11.40 0.19
N VAL A 60 -9.68 -11.04 1.16
CA VAL A 60 -8.36 -11.67 1.35
C VAL A 60 -8.23 -12.33 2.72
N ILE A 61 -8.54 -11.60 3.79
CA ILE A 61 -8.28 -12.08 5.14
C ILE A 61 -9.22 -13.25 5.51
N GLU A 62 -10.52 -13.12 5.24
CA GLU A 62 -11.47 -14.18 5.57
C GLU A 62 -11.18 -15.48 4.77
N PRO A 63 -10.95 -15.42 3.44
CA PRO A 63 -10.53 -16.63 2.73
C PRO A 63 -9.20 -17.19 3.21
N PHE A 64 -8.24 -16.32 3.59
CA PHE A 64 -6.99 -16.79 4.18
C PHE A 64 -7.26 -17.58 5.47
N LYS A 65 -8.10 -17.05 6.34
CA LYS A 65 -8.45 -17.73 7.60
C LYS A 65 -9.13 -19.07 7.36
N ALA A 66 -9.96 -19.16 6.31
CA ALA A 66 -10.58 -20.43 5.95
C ALA A 66 -9.54 -21.46 5.52
N LYS A 67 -8.49 -21.02 4.83
CA LYS A 67 -7.42 -21.90 4.36
C LYS A 67 -6.41 -22.23 5.46
N TYR A 68 -6.16 -21.30 6.37
CA TYR A 68 -5.20 -21.43 7.46
C TYR A 68 -5.91 -21.12 8.79
N PRO A 69 -6.81 -22.00 9.25
CA PRO A 69 -7.67 -21.68 10.41
C PRO A 69 -6.91 -21.48 11.72
N ASP A 70 -5.69 -21.97 11.80
CA ASP A 70 -4.88 -21.85 13.00
C ASP A 70 -3.97 -20.59 12.98
N ILE A 71 -4.09 -19.74 11.94
CA ILE A 71 -3.40 -18.45 11.92
C ILE A 71 -4.43 -17.33 12.10
N LYS A 72 -4.25 -16.57 13.17
CA LYS A 72 -5.10 -15.41 13.44
C LYS A 72 -4.48 -14.16 12.80
N ILE A 73 -5.28 -13.36 12.11
CA ILE A 73 -4.83 -12.06 11.58
C ILE A 73 -5.34 -10.96 12.51
N ASN A 74 -4.41 -10.19 13.06
CA ASN A 74 -4.72 -9.01 13.86
C ASN A 74 -4.48 -7.79 12.98
N PHE A 75 -5.56 -7.13 12.56
CA PHE A 75 -5.48 -5.97 11.66
C PHE A 75 -5.33 -4.69 12.47
N VAL A 76 -4.24 -3.97 12.26
CA VAL A 76 -3.99 -2.66 12.87
C VAL A 76 -4.16 -1.62 11.77
N SER A 77 -5.26 -0.88 11.83
CA SER A 77 -5.60 0.07 10.75
C SER A 77 -4.99 1.44 10.99
N LYS A 78 -4.54 2.06 9.90
CA LYS A 78 -4.02 3.42 9.88
C LYS A 78 -4.65 4.18 8.71
N ARG A 79 -4.76 5.50 8.86
CA ARG A 79 -5.36 6.32 7.82
C ARG A 79 -4.42 6.52 6.63
N SER A 80 -3.10 6.41 6.86
CA SER A 80 -2.12 6.70 5.81
C SER A 80 -0.86 5.87 5.99
N SER A 81 -0.11 5.75 4.89
CA SER A 81 1.20 5.09 4.92
C SER A 81 2.18 5.81 5.83
N ALA A 82 2.08 7.14 5.92
CA ALA A 82 2.94 7.92 6.82
C ALA A 82 2.70 7.54 8.28
N GLU A 83 1.44 7.33 8.67
CA GLU A 83 1.12 6.86 10.03
C GLU A 83 1.65 5.45 10.27
N MET A 84 1.59 4.58 9.24
CA MET A 84 2.14 3.23 9.34
C MET A 84 3.66 3.29 9.57
N LEU A 85 4.35 4.11 8.79
CA LEU A 85 5.80 4.27 8.91
C LEU A 85 6.17 4.74 10.31
N SER A 86 5.47 5.75 10.82
CA SER A 86 5.70 6.28 12.16
C SER A 86 5.56 5.20 13.23
N ALA A 87 4.51 4.36 13.10
CA ALA A 87 4.29 3.26 14.05
C ALA A 87 5.44 2.25 13.99
N LEU A 88 5.89 1.91 12.77
CA LEU A 88 6.98 0.95 12.59
C LEU A 88 8.30 1.51 13.12
N GLN A 89 8.56 2.81 12.91
CA GLN A 89 9.74 3.47 13.46
C GLN A 89 9.75 3.40 14.98
N GLY A 90 8.59 3.60 15.60
CA GLY A 90 8.45 3.51 17.06
C GLY A 90 8.67 2.12 17.61
N GLN A 91 8.55 1.09 16.77
CA GLN A 91 8.73 -0.32 17.16
C GLN A 91 10.13 -0.85 16.82
N LYS A 92 10.98 -0.04 16.19
CA LYS A 92 12.28 -0.51 15.72
C LYS A 92 13.09 -1.08 16.90
N GLY A 93 13.61 -2.28 16.73
CA GLY A 93 14.34 -2.98 17.79
C GLY A 93 13.50 -3.95 18.59
N SER A 94 12.18 -3.73 18.64
CA SER A 94 11.24 -4.65 19.28
C SER A 94 9.91 -4.60 18.56
N PRO A 95 9.85 -5.12 17.33
CA PRO A 95 8.65 -4.99 16.52
C PRO A 95 7.46 -5.77 17.08
N ALA A 96 6.29 -5.16 16.98
CA ALA A 96 5.02 -5.79 17.29
C ALA A 96 4.23 -6.12 16.02
N THR A 97 4.69 -5.61 14.89
CA THR A 97 4.05 -5.80 13.58
C THR A 97 4.82 -6.85 12.78
N ASP A 98 4.09 -7.67 12.03
CA ASP A 98 4.70 -8.69 11.16
C ASP A 98 4.71 -8.26 9.70
N VAL A 99 3.60 -7.72 9.21
CA VAL A 99 3.40 -7.41 7.79
C VAL A 99 2.85 -5.99 7.66
N ALA A 100 3.35 -5.24 6.68
CA ALA A 100 2.84 -3.91 6.36
C ALA A 100 2.46 -3.82 4.88
N ILE A 101 1.27 -3.32 4.59
CA ILE A 101 0.85 -3.01 3.22
C ILE A 101 0.75 -1.49 3.13
N MET A 102 1.54 -0.88 2.24
CA MET A 102 1.64 0.58 2.19
C MET A 102 2.13 1.07 0.84
N ASP A 103 1.97 2.36 0.63
CA ASP A 103 2.43 3.05 -0.58
C ASP A 103 3.94 2.87 -0.76
N ASN A 104 4.36 2.63 -2.00
CA ASN A 104 5.75 2.32 -2.27
C ASN A 104 6.71 3.49 -1.99
N SER A 105 6.22 4.73 -2.06
CA SER A 105 7.08 5.87 -1.71
C SER A 105 7.46 5.84 -0.23
N VAL A 106 6.57 5.32 0.60
CA VAL A 106 6.80 5.23 2.05
C VAL A 106 7.55 3.94 2.40
N SER A 107 7.21 2.81 1.76
CA SER A 107 7.93 1.56 2.04
C SER A 107 9.39 1.65 1.62
N THR A 108 9.71 2.41 0.56
CA THR A 108 11.09 2.65 0.15
C THR A 108 11.88 3.33 1.27
N THR A 109 11.27 4.32 1.94
CA THR A 109 11.88 4.94 3.11
C THR A 109 12.10 3.90 4.22
N GLY A 110 11.12 3.05 4.46
CA GLY A 110 11.24 1.97 5.45
C GLY A 110 12.38 1.01 5.13
N ASN A 111 12.55 0.68 3.83
CA ASN A 111 13.65 -0.17 3.39
C ASN A 111 15.00 0.46 3.76
N ARG A 112 15.16 1.75 3.45
CA ARG A 112 16.40 2.49 3.74
C ARG A 112 16.68 2.59 5.24
N GLN A 113 15.64 2.64 6.04
CA GLN A 113 15.76 2.75 7.50
C GLN A 113 15.94 1.38 8.18
N GLY A 114 15.95 0.30 7.40
CA GLY A 114 16.13 -1.04 7.94
C GLY A 114 14.91 -1.58 8.68
N LEU A 115 13.71 -1.16 8.28
CA LEU A 115 12.47 -1.60 8.92
C LEU A 115 11.92 -2.89 8.32
N PHE A 116 12.38 -3.27 7.12
CA PHE A 116 11.82 -4.42 6.41
C PHE A 116 12.89 -5.45 6.07
N GLU A 117 12.46 -6.71 5.90
CA GLU A 117 13.28 -7.82 5.47
C GLU A 117 13.14 -8.03 3.96
N LYS A 118 14.16 -8.59 3.36
CA LYS A 118 14.08 -9.05 1.97
C LYS A 118 13.27 -10.34 1.90
N LEU A 119 12.62 -10.55 0.77
CA LEU A 119 11.81 -11.74 0.51
C LEU A 119 12.37 -12.48 -0.70
N ASP A 120 12.32 -13.80 -0.65
CA ASP A 120 12.74 -14.62 -1.77
C ASP A 120 11.69 -15.69 -2.07
N ALA A 121 11.77 -16.25 -3.28
CA ALA A 121 10.78 -17.19 -3.77
C ALA A 121 10.81 -18.55 -3.04
N SER A 122 11.88 -18.86 -2.31
CA SER A 122 11.89 -20.10 -1.53
C SER A 122 10.97 -19.99 -0.31
N ALA A 123 10.90 -18.78 0.26
CA ALA A 123 10.04 -18.50 1.41
C ALA A 123 8.65 -18.04 0.98
N VAL A 124 8.55 -17.39 -0.16
CA VAL A 124 7.30 -16.82 -0.68
C VAL A 124 7.16 -17.24 -2.16
N PRO A 125 6.74 -18.48 -2.42
CA PRO A 125 6.71 -19.00 -3.79
C PRO A 125 5.95 -18.15 -4.82
N ASN A 126 4.85 -17.51 -4.42
CA ASN A 126 4.07 -16.68 -5.35
C ASN A 126 4.82 -15.43 -5.82
N LEU A 127 5.95 -15.11 -5.19
CA LEU A 127 6.82 -14.04 -5.67
C LEU A 127 7.28 -14.31 -7.12
N ALA A 128 7.41 -15.58 -7.50
CA ALA A 128 7.79 -15.95 -8.87
C ALA A 128 6.77 -15.47 -9.91
N ASN A 129 5.52 -15.24 -9.50
CA ASN A 129 4.47 -14.77 -10.42
C ASN A 129 4.37 -13.24 -10.49
N VAL A 130 5.15 -12.53 -9.67
CA VAL A 130 5.22 -11.06 -9.75
C VAL A 130 6.22 -10.69 -10.84
N PRO A 131 5.80 -9.99 -11.91
CA PRO A 131 6.76 -9.59 -12.96
C PRO A 131 7.91 -8.77 -12.41
N GLU A 132 9.05 -8.84 -13.07
CA GLU A 132 10.26 -8.14 -12.62
C GLU A 132 10.01 -6.65 -12.38
N LYS A 133 9.23 -6.02 -13.25
CA LYS A 133 8.92 -4.58 -13.11
C LYS A 133 8.16 -4.24 -11.83
N PHE A 134 7.52 -5.23 -11.20
CA PHE A 134 6.78 -5.05 -9.95
C PHE A 134 7.50 -5.65 -8.74
N ARG A 135 8.77 -6.04 -8.90
CA ARG A 135 9.62 -6.49 -7.80
C ARG A 135 10.62 -5.41 -7.45
N ASP A 136 10.96 -5.35 -6.19
CA ASP A 136 12.02 -4.46 -5.75
C ASP A 136 13.39 -5.01 -6.20
N LYS A 137 14.25 -4.13 -6.74
CA LYS A 137 15.56 -4.54 -7.26
C LYS A 137 16.48 -5.13 -6.20
N GLU A 138 16.31 -4.70 -4.95
CA GLU A 138 17.12 -5.18 -3.84
C GLU A 138 16.47 -6.35 -3.10
N GLY A 139 15.27 -6.74 -3.51
CA GLY A 139 14.57 -7.90 -2.95
C GLY A 139 13.63 -7.59 -1.79
N PHE A 140 13.33 -6.33 -1.54
CA PHE A 140 12.35 -5.96 -0.52
C PHE A 140 10.92 -6.25 -1.02
N GLY A 141 9.93 -5.86 -0.25
CA GLY A 141 8.54 -6.18 -0.52
C GLY A 141 8.08 -5.85 -1.93
N PRO A 142 7.47 -6.81 -2.62
CA PRO A 142 7.00 -6.60 -3.99
C PRO A 142 5.73 -5.78 -4.02
N VAL A 143 5.37 -5.34 -5.23
CA VAL A 143 4.06 -4.73 -5.47
C VAL A 143 2.98 -5.77 -5.16
N ALA A 144 2.01 -5.38 -4.34
CA ALA A 144 0.90 -6.24 -3.95
C ALA A 144 -0.39 -5.90 -4.69
N MET A 145 -0.51 -4.65 -5.12
CA MET A 145 -1.68 -4.18 -5.87
C MET A 145 -1.34 -2.84 -6.50
N LEU A 146 -2.03 -2.53 -7.60
CA LEU A 146 -1.81 -1.30 -8.34
C LEU A 146 -3.11 -0.56 -8.58
N ASP A 147 -2.99 0.75 -8.68
CA ASP A 147 -4.05 1.61 -9.15
C ASP A 147 -3.41 2.71 -10.00
N ALA A 148 -4.21 3.62 -10.52
CA ALA A 148 -3.72 4.77 -11.27
C ALA A 148 -4.63 5.96 -11.02
N VAL A 149 -4.08 7.14 -11.25
CA VAL A 149 -4.84 8.38 -11.19
C VAL A 149 -5.68 8.50 -12.46
N GLY A 150 -6.92 8.95 -12.32
CA GLY A 150 -7.82 9.15 -13.45
C GLY A 150 -8.61 10.43 -13.34
N LEU A 151 -9.34 10.75 -14.40
CA LEU A 151 -10.34 11.81 -14.38
C LEU A 151 -11.62 11.27 -13.78
N VAL A 152 -12.09 11.89 -12.71
CA VAL A 152 -13.37 11.58 -12.09
C VAL A 152 -14.37 12.63 -12.58
N TYR A 153 -15.49 12.20 -13.11
CA TYR A 153 -16.40 13.10 -13.79
C TYR A 153 -17.86 12.79 -13.49
N ASP A 154 -18.69 13.82 -13.63
CA ASP A 154 -20.13 13.71 -13.50
C ASP A 154 -20.71 13.09 -14.80
N THR A 155 -21.40 11.96 -14.68
CA THR A 155 -21.88 11.24 -15.87
C THR A 155 -23.02 11.97 -16.59
N ALA A 156 -23.76 12.84 -15.91
CA ALA A 156 -24.79 13.65 -16.57
C ALA A 156 -24.16 14.76 -17.43
N THR A 157 -23.08 15.36 -16.93
CA THR A 157 -22.33 16.39 -17.67
C THR A 157 -21.55 15.76 -18.84
N PHE A 158 -21.00 14.57 -18.62
CA PHE A 158 -20.20 13.87 -19.62
C PHE A 158 -20.83 12.51 -19.92
N PRO A 159 -21.85 12.47 -20.79
CA PRO A 159 -22.45 11.18 -21.15
C PRO A 159 -21.46 10.25 -21.84
N LYS A 160 -20.50 10.83 -22.56
CA LYS A 160 -19.34 10.10 -23.08
C LYS A 160 -18.16 10.44 -22.16
N ALA A 161 -17.45 9.41 -21.66
CA ALA A 161 -16.31 9.62 -20.77
C ALA A 161 -15.28 10.56 -21.43
N PRO A 162 -14.75 11.54 -20.68
CA PRO A 162 -13.66 12.37 -21.22
C PRO A 162 -12.43 11.51 -21.48
N ASP A 163 -11.72 11.78 -22.58
CA ASP A 163 -10.58 10.93 -22.98
C ASP A 163 -9.24 11.67 -22.94
N SER A 164 -9.22 12.88 -22.42
CA SER A 164 -7.98 13.68 -22.37
C SER A 164 -7.90 14.49 -21.09
N TRP A 165 -6.70 14.59 -20.52
CA TRP A 165 -6.44 15.48 -19.38
C TRP A 165 -6.74 16.93 -19.72
N THR A 166 -6.71 17.33 -21.02
CA THR A 166 -7.00 18.70 -21.43
C THR A 166 -8.43 19.10 -21.08
N GLU A 167 -9.31 18.16 -20.81
CA GLU A 167 -10.68 18.46 -20.40
C GLU A 167 -10.71 19.33 -19.13
N LEU A 168 -9.69 19.20 -18.27
CA LEU A 168 -9.60 20.03 -17.06
C LEU A 168 -9.48 21.53 -17.42
N TRP A 169 -8.89 21.84 -18.55
CA TRP A 169 -8.67 23.24 -19.01
C TRP A 169 -9.80 23.75 -19.88
N ASP A 170 -10.81 22.95 -20.19
CA ASP A 170 -11.92 23.39 -21.05
C ASP A 170 -12.68 24.53 -20.35
N PRO A 171 -12.86 25.68 -21.03
CA PRO A 171 -13.60 26.81 -20.43
C PRO A 171 -15.01 26.45 -19.97
N ALA A 172 -15.63 25.44 -20.58
CA ALA A 172 -16.97 24.99 -20.17
C ALA A 172 -16.98 24.48 -18.72
N ASN A 173 -15.85 24.08 -18.19
CA ASN A 173 -15.72 23.56 -16.83
C ASN A 173 -15.25 24.60 -15.83
N LYS A 174 -15.16 25.88 -16.23
CA LYS A 174 -14.64 26.94 -15.36
C LYS A 174 -15.43 27.01 -14.05
N GLY A 175 -14.69 26.97 -12.93
CA GLY A 175 -15.28 27.02 -11.60
C GLY A 175 -15.85 25.68 -11.12
N LYS A 176 -15.73 24.64 -11.95
CA LYS A 176 -16.33 23.33 -11.67
C LYS A 176 -15.31 22.20 -11.63
N VAL A 177 -14.03 22.51 -11.50
CA VAL A 177 -12.92 21.54 -11.44
C VAL A 177 -12.48 21.43 -9.99
N ASN A 178 -12.22 20.21 -9.51
CA ASN A 178 -11.54 20.05 -8.23
C ASN A 178 -10.18 19.40 -8.44
N ILE A 179 -9.23 19.85 -7.65
CA ILE A 179 -7.85 19.35 -7.63
C ILE A 179 -7.46 19.19 -6.16
N VAL A 180 -6.75 18.13 -5.83
CA VAL A 180 -6.17 18.00 -4.50
C VAL A 180 -4.70 18.40 -4.63
N ALA A 181 -4.34 19.54 -4.07
CA ALA A 181 -3.00 20.12 -4.22
C ALA A 181 -1.92 19.27 -3.52
N PRO A 182 -0.66 19.35 -3.96
CA PRO A 182 0.41 18.76 -3.18
C PRO A 182 0.38 19.30 -1.73
N PRO A 183 0.82 18.52 -0.74
CA PRO A 183 1.64 17.31 -0.86
C PRO A 183 0.84 16.03 -1.18
N SER A 184 -0.46 16.14 -1.43
CA SER A 184 -1.25 14.99 -1.87
C SER A 184 -0.62 14.32 -3.10
N LEU A 185 -0.65 13.01 -3.13
CA LEU A 185 -0.18 12.24 -4.28
C LEU A 185 -0.95 12.62 -5.55
N LEU A 186 -2.22 13.00 -5.44
CA LEU A 186 -2.98 13.44 -6.62
C LEU A 186 -2.39 14.72 -7.22
N GLY A 187 -2.04 15.69 -6.40
CA GLY A 187 -1.40 16.93 -6.89
C GLY A 187 -0.02 16.69 -7.44
N ILE A 188 0.76 15.84 -6.79
CA ILE A 188 2.07 15.42 -7.29
C ILE A 188 1.91 14.74 -8.66
N SER A 189 0.93 13.84 -8.77
CA SER A 189 0.66 13.10 -10.01
C SER A 189 0.25 14.07 -11.13
N LEU A 190 -0.63 15.01 -10.84
CA LEU A 190 -1.07 15.98 -11.85
C LEU A 190 0.11 16.82 -12.34
N THR A 191 1.03 17.20 -11.43
CA THR A 191 2.23 17.95 -11.83
C THR A 191 3.07 17.13 -12.82
N ALA A 192 3.30 15.86 -12.51
CA ALA A 192 4.09 14.97 -13.38
C ALA A 192 3.39 14.74 -14.73
N ILE A 193 2.06 14.50 -14.70
CA ILE A 193 1.27 14.30 -15.92
C ILE A 193 1.31 15.55 -16.80
N THR A 194 1.14 16.72 -16.18
CA THR A 194 1.14 18.00 -16.92
C THR A 194 2.51 18.25 -17.54
N ALA A 195 3.59 17.97 -16.80
CA ALA A 195 4.95 18.10 -17.34
C ALA A 195 5.12 17.23 -18.59
N LYS A 196 4.70 15.97 -18.52
CA LYS A 196 4.78 15.07 -19.68
C LYS A 196 3.99 15.62 -20.86
N MET A 197 2.78 16.10 -20.63
CA MET A 197 1.94 16.66 -21.69
C MET A 197 2.61 17.88 -22.36
N GLU A 198 3.37 18.65 -21.59
CA GLU A 198 4.09 19.82 -22.10
C GLU A 198 5.49 19.50 -22.65
N GLY A 199 5.82 18.20 -22.75
CA GLY A 199 7.12 17.77 -23.27
C GLY A 199 8.27 17.99 -22.31
N GLU A 200 7.99 18.03 -21.03
CA GLU A 200 8.96 18.36 -19.98
C GLU A 200 9.23 17.11 -19.11
N ASP A 201 10.50 16.88 -18.81
CA ASP A 201 10.90 15.85 -17.86
C ASP A 201 10.83 16.44 -16.46
N TYR A 202 9.89 15.98 -15.65
CA TYR A 202 9.65 16.55 -14.32
C TYR A 202 10.85 16.40 -13.38
N THR A 203 11.75 15.44 -13.65
CA THR A 203 12.94 15.29 -12.81
C THR A 203 13.97 16.39 -13.11
N GLN A 204 13.81 17.13 -14.21
CA GLN A 204 14.70 18.23 -14.58
C GLN A 204 14.06 19.59 -14.30
N SER A 205 12.77 19.73 -14.56
CA SER A 205 12.07 21.00 -14.42
C SER A 205 10.56 20.79 -14.41
N ILE A 206 9.84 21.64 -13.68
CA ILE A 206 8.38 21.71 -13.76
C ILE A 206 7.91 23.12 -14.16
N GLU A 207 8.79 23.90 -14.81
CA GLU A 207 8.42 25.28 -15.21
C GLU A 207 7.23 25.29 -16.16
N LYS A 208 7.23 24.41 -17.17
CA LYS A 208 6.13 24.35 -18.14
C LYS A 208 4.86 23.81 -17.47
N ALA A 209 4.99 22.79 -16.62
CA ALA A 209 3.85 22.24 -15.87
C ALA A 209 3.23 23.33 -14.98
N THR A 210 4.07 24.06 -14.26
CA THR A 210 3.61 25.14 -13.36
C THR A 210 2.85 26.22 -14.13
N ALA A 211 3.38 26.64 -15.29
CA ALA A 211 2.71 27.63 -16.12
C ALA A 211 1.33 27.14 -16.59
N LYS A 212 1.26 25.88 -17.01
CA LYS A 212 0.00 25.29 -17.48
C LYS A 212 -1.01 25.14 -16.34
N LEU A 213 -0.53 24.75 -15.15
CA LEU A 213 -1.40 24.62 -13.98
C LEU A 213 -1.87 25.98 -13.47
N LYS A 214 -1.06 27.01 -13.63
CA LYS A 214 -1.46 28.38 -13.33
C LYS A 214 -2.64 28.81 -14.21
N GLU A 215 -2.65 28.40 -15.48
CA GLU A 215 -3.77 28.65 -16.37
C GLU A 215 -5.04 27.91 -15.90
N LEU A 216 -4.88 26.76 -15.28
CA LEU A 216 -6.00 25.96 -14.78
C LEU A 216 -6.63 26.55 -13.52
N ALA A 217 -5.84 27.26 -12.71
CA ALA A 217 -6.25 27.70 -11.38
C ALA A 217 -7.60 28.43 -11.33
N PRO A 218 -7.92 29.35 -12.27
CA PRO A 218 -9.24 30.02 -12.23
C PRO A 218 -10.43 29.09 -12.43
N SER A 219 -10.22 27.89 -12.97
CA SER A 219 -11.29 26.90 -13.16
C SER A 219 -11.49 26.04 -11.93
N VAL A 220 -10.57 26.07 -10.97
CA VAL A 220 -10.60 25.16 -9.82
C VAL A 220 -11.52 25.74 -8.74
N GLN A 221 -12.55 24.94 -8.39
CA GLN A 221 -13.48 25.30 -7.34
C GLN A 221 -12.81 25.17 -5.97
N SER A 222 -12.00 24.11 -5.80
CA SER A 222 -11.27 23.90 -4.56
C SER A 222 -10.00 23.11 -4.84
N PHE A 223 -8.91 23.49 -4.15
CA PHE A 223 -7.66 22.74 -4.12
C PHE A 223 -7.59 21.79 -2.91
N ALA A 224 -8.66 21.75 -2.12
CA ALA A 224 -8.79 20.86 -0.98
C ALA A 224 -10.27 20.46 -0.85
N PRO A 225 -10.79 19.67 -1.82
CA PRO A 225 -12.21 19.34 -1.83
C PRO A 225 -12.66 18.67 -0.53
N ASN A 226 -13.85 19.04 -0.09
CA ASN A 226 -14.40 18.62 1.20
C ASN A 226 -15.80 18.02 0.95
N PRO A 227 -16.09 16.78 1.47
CA PRO A 227 -15.21 15.96 2.31
C PRO A 227 -14.10 15.28 1.52
N ASP A 228 -14.23 15.10 0.22
CA ASP A 228 -13.16 14.55 -0.63
C ASP A 228 -13.47 14.86 -2.10
N GLU A 229 -12.54 14.50 -2.95
CA GLU A 229 -12.62 14.76 -4.40
C GLU A 229 -13.75 14.00 -5.08
N TYR A 230 -14.12 12.83 -4.57
CA TYR A 230 -15.21 12.03 -5.15
C TYR A 230 -16.56 12.62 -4.78
N GLN A 231 -16.75 12.94 -3.50
CA GLN A 231 -18.00 13.53 -3.01
C GLN A 231 -18.27 14.90 -3.64
N SER A 232 -17.21 15.65 -3.95
CA SER A 232 -17.34 16.94 -4.62
C SER A 232 -18.07 16.80 -5.96
N VAL A 233 -17.78 15.72 -6.71
CA VAL A 233 -18.46 15.46 -7.98
C VAL A 233 -19.85 14.85 -7.74
N ILE A 234 -19.97 13.92 -6.80
CA ILE A 234 -21.25 13.26 -6.51
C ILE A 234 -22.31 14.29 -6.09
N THR A 235 -21.93 15.28 -5.28
CA THR A 235 -22.88 16.31 -4.77
C THR A 235 -23.08 17.45 -5.74
N GLY A 236 -22.35 17.49 -6.87
CA GLY A 236 -22.51 18.53 -7.87
C GLY A 236 -21.76 19.83 -7.59
N GLN A 237 -20.90 19.87 -6.60
CA GLN A 237 -20.04 21.04 -6.36
C GLN A 237 -19.10 21.25 -7.53
N THR A 238 -18.64 20.14 -8.12
CA THR A 238 -17.77 20.16 -9.30
C THR A 238 -18.31 19.15 -10.31
N VAL A 239 -17.77 19.18 -11.53
CA VAL A 239 -18.17 18.21 -12.56
C VAL A 239 -17.00 17.32 -12.99
N ILE A 240 -15.77 17.68 -12.64
CA ILE A 240 -14.58 16.94 -13.06
C ILE A 240 -13.43 17.23 -12.10
N GLY A 241 -12.57 16.24 -11.91
CA GLY A 241 -11.37 16.38 -11.10
C GLY A 241 -10.52 15.13 -11.21
N LEU A 242 -9.50 15.03 -10.37
CA LEU A 242 -8.67 13.85 -10.30
C LEU A 242 -9.09 12.98 -9.13
N GLY A 243 -8.89 11.68 -9.30
CA GLY A 243 -9.05 10.73 -8.22
C GLY A 243 -8.33 9.45 -8.58
N GLN A 244 -8.33 8.53 -7.66
CA GLN A 244 -7.77 7.20 -7.87
C GLN A 244 -8.84 6.34 -8.51
N ASN A 245 -8.45 5.58 -9.54
CA ASN A 245 -9.42 4.78 -10.29
C ASN A 245 -10.19 3.80 -9.39
N ALA A 246 -9.50 3.07 -8.53
CA ALA A 246 -10.14 2.05 -7.71
C ALA A 246 -11.23 2.64 -6.81
N ARG A 247 -10.92 3.70 -6.08
CA ARG A 247 -11.88 4.34 -5.20
C ARG A 247 -13.05 4.95 -6.00
N ALA A 248 -12.73 5.53 -7.17
CA ALA A 248 -13.76 6.11 -8.03
C ALA A 248 -14.72 5.04 -8.57
N GLN A 249 -14.21 3.87 -8.93
CA GLN A 249 -15.05 2.75 -9.36
C GLN A 249 -16.01 2.31 -8.25
N TYR A 250 -15.48 2.23 -7.02
CA TYR A 250 -16.32 1.89 -5.87
C TYR A 250 -17.42 2.93 -5.68
N TYR A 251 -17.10 4.22 -5.72
CA TYR A 251 -18.09 5.27 -5.55
C TYR A 251 -19.05 5.36 -6.73
N SER A 252 -18.62 4.99 -7.95
CA SER A 252 -19.51 4.89 -9.08
C SER A 252 -20.63 3.89 -8.78
N ASP A 253 -20.27 2.71 -8.26
CA ASP A 253 -21.25 1.70 -7.88
C ASP A 253 -22.16 2.20 -6.75
N GLN A 254 -21.58 2.82 -5.72
CA GLN A 254 -22.34 3.30 -4.57
C GLN A 254 -23.30 4.44 -4.91
N SER A 255 -22.97 5.24 -5.92
CA SER A 255 -23.76 6.41 -6.31
C SER A 255 -24.70 6.12 -7.51
N LYS A 256 -24.88 4.85 -7.86
CA LYS A 256 -25.68 4.44 -9.03
C LYS A 256 -25.16 5.10 -10.29
N LYS A 257 -23.85 5.11 -10.46
CA LYS A 257 -23.13 5.64 -11.62
C LYS A 257 -23.30 7.16 -11.80
N LYS A 258 -23.51 7.90 -10.70
CA LYS A 258 -23.50 9.35 -10.73
C LYS A 258 -22.15 9.88 -11.20
N ILE A 259 -21.07 9.19 -10.83
CA ILE A 259 -19.73 9.50 -11.31
C ILE A 259 -19.16 8.35 -12.12
N GLY A 260 -18.22 8.69 -13.01
CA GLY A 260 -17.39 7.73 -13.71
C GLY A 260 -15.93 8.13 -13.54
N VAL A 261 -15.04 7.26 -14.01
CA VAL A 261 -13.62 7.55 -14.01
C VAL A 261 -13.01 7.04 -15.31
N ALA A 262 -12.07 7.80 -15.84
CA ALA A 262 -11.38 7.44 -17.08
C ALA A 262 -9.88 7.71 -16.93
N VAL A 263 -9.07 6.81 -17.47
CA VAL A 263 -7.64 7.07 -17.62
C VAL A 263 -7.46 7.65 -19.03
N PRO A 264 -7.05 8.92 -19.14
CA PRO A 264 -6.98 9.57 -20.45
C PRO A 264 -5.91 8.99 -21.38
N LYS A 265 -6.08 9.31 -22.67
CA LYS A 265 -5.21 8.79 -23.74
C LYS A 265 -3.75 9.19 -23.59
N GLU A 266 -3.47 10.33 -22.96
CA GLU A 266 -2.08 10.74 -22.72
C GLU A 266 -1.38 9.86 -21.67
N GLY A 267 -2.13 9.02 -20.97
CA GLY A 267 -1.61 8.15 -19.95
C GLY A 267 -1.79 8.70 -18.56
N SER A 268 -1.12 8.09 -17.60
CA SER A 268 -1.26 8.47 -16.20
C SER A 268 -0.07 7.97 -15.40
N VAL A 269 -0.21 8.01 -14.08
CA VAL A 269 0.81 7.46 -13.18
C VAL A 269 0.17 6.43 -12.27
N TYR A 270 0.95 5.38 -11.97
CA TYR A 270 0.52 4.34 -11.04
C TYR A 270 0.48 4.84 -9.62
N GLN A 271 -0.43 4.27 -8.88
CA GLN A 271 -0.42 4.26 -7.43
C GLN A 271 -0.12 2.84 -7.00
N ILE A 272 0.96 2.65 -6.26
CA ILE A 272 1.52 1.33 -6.01
C ILE A 272 1.57 1.06 -4.51
N ASN A 273 1.02 -0.08 -4.10
CA ASN A 273 1.17 -0.55 -2.72
C ASN A 273 2.05 -1.80 -2.73
N THR A 274 2.97 -1.86 -1.79
CA THR A 274 3.83 -3.03 -1.58
C THR A 274 3.38 -3.79 -0.35
N ILE A 275 3.73 -5.08 -0.29
CA ILE A 275 3.54 -5.90 0.90
C ILE A 275 4.91 -6.25 1.47
N ASN A 276 5.11 -5.97 2.73
CA ASN A 276 6.45 -5.91 3.33
C ASN A 276 6.50 -6.74 4.61
N LEU A 277 7.56 -7.54 4.75
CA LEU A 277 7.84 -8.29 5.98
C LEU A 277 8.65 -7.39 6.90
N VAL A 278 8.16 -7.18 8.10
CA VAL A 278 8.85 -6.32 9.08
C VAL A 278 10.11 -7.03 9.56
N LYS A 279 11.22 -6.28 9.64
CA LYS A 279 12.48 -6.82 10.13
C LYS A 279 12.35 -7.20 11.60
N GLY A 280 12.65 -8.43 11.92
CA GLY A 280 12.49 -8.93 13.28
C GLY A 280 11.04 -9.22 13.65
N ALA A 281 10.18 -9.43 12.65
CA ALA A 281 8.76 -9.77 12.87
C ALA A 281 8.61 -10.88 13.91
N PRO A 282 7.73 -10.70 14.91
CA PRO A 282 7.59 -11.71 15.97
C PRO A 282 7.04 -13.05 15.46
N HIS A 283 6.34 -13.06 14.35
CA HIS A 283 5.76 -14.29 13.81
C HIS A 283 6.18 -14.52 12.35
N UNK A 284 7.42 -14.60 12.07
CA UNK A 284 8.02 -14.67 10.83
C UNK A 284 7.55 -15.72 9.97
N UNK A 285 7.18 -16.88 10.35
CA UNK A 285 6.70 -17.90 9.72
C UNK A 285 5.32 -17.79 9.24
N ALA A 286 4.41 -17.46 10.03
CA ALA A 286 3.02 -17.19 9.67
C ALA A 286 2.91 -15.98 8.74
N ALA A 287 3.75 -14.97 8.99
CA ALA A 287 3.79 -13.76 8.15
C ALA A 287 4.14 -14.10 6.70
N LYS A 288 5.12 -14.95 6.49
CA LYS A 288 5.50 -15.36 5.12
C LYS A 288 4.38 -16.15 4.44
N THR A 289 3.67 -16.97 5.21
CA THR A 289 2.51 -17.69 4.70
C THR A 289 1.43 -16.70 4.26
N PHE A 290 1.15 -15.69 5.08
CA PHE A 290 0.17 -14.66 4.73
C PHE A 290 0.62 -13.86 3.49
N ILE A 291 1.88 -13.44 3.44
CA ILE A 291 2.41 -12.70 2.29
C ILE A 291 2.27 -13.56 1.02
N ASN A 292 2.62 -14.84 1.12
CA ASN A 292 2.50 -15.75 -0.03
C ASN A 292 1.05 -15.85 -0.50
N TYR A 293 0.11 -15.97 0.44
CA TYR A 293 -1.31 -16.01 0.08
C TYR A 293 -1.76 -14.69 -0.56
N ALA A 294 -1.36 -13.56 0.02
CA ALA A 294 -1.73 -12.25 -0.50
C ALA A 294 -1.20 -12.01 -1.92
N LEU A 295 -0.14 -12.71 -2.31
CA LEU A 295 0.41 -12.66 -3.66
C LEU A 295 -0.14 -13.78 -4.56
N SER A 296 -1.14 -14.53 -4.11
CA SER A 296 -1.74 -15.56 -4.96
C SER A 296 -2.71 -14.95 -5.97
N ALA A 297 -2.89 -15.66 -7.09
CA ALA A 297 -3.89 -15.27 -8.07
C ALA A 297 -5.28 -15.20 -7.45
N GLU A 298 -5.59 -16.14 -6.54
CA GLU A 298 -6.87 -16.20 -5.84
C GLU A 298 -7.14 -14.91 -5.03
N ALA A 299 -6.18 -14.52 -4.19
CA ALA A 299 -6.35 -13.35 -3.32
C ALA A 299 -6.44 -12.06 -4.14
N GLN A 300 -5.57 -11.93 -5.14
CA GLN A 300 -5.52 -10.70 -5.93
C GLN A 300 -6.73 -10.56 -6.84
N THR A 301 -7.24 -11.66 -7.39
CA THR A 301 -8.49 -11.65 -8.16
C THR A 301 -9.66 -11.22 -7.26
N ALA A 302 -9.73 -11.79 -6.05
CA ALA A 302 -10.80 -11.44 -5.11
C ALA A 302 -10.77 -9.95 -4.75
N PHE A 303 -9.59 -9.39 -4.51
CA PHE A 303 -9.51 -7.97 -4.15
C PHE A 303 -9.81 -7.07 -5.35
N ALA A 304 -9.42 -7.47 -6.56
CA ALA A 304 -9.80 -6.75 -7.77
C ALA A 304 -11.32 -6.67 -7.92
N LYS A 305 -12.02 -7.77 -7.67
CA LYS A 305 -13.48 -7.80 -7.70
C LYS A 305 -14.11 -6.94 -6.61
N ALA A 306 -13.50 -6.92 -5.42
CA ALA A 306 -14.06 -6.20 -4.27
C ALA A 306 -13.84 -4.69 -4.34
N LEU A 307 -12.65 -4.24 -4.80
CA LEU A 307 -12.30 -2.82 -4.72
C LEU A 307 -11.53 -2.29 -5.93
N PHE A 308 -11.43 -3.06 -7.01
CA PHE A 308 -10.92 -2.60 -8.30
C PHE A 308 -9.43 -2.23 -8.32
N TYR A 309 -8.64 -2.82 -7.44
CA TYR A 309 -7.17 -2.74 -7.54
C TYR A 309 -6.68 -3.79 -8.53
N ALA A 310 -5.75 -3.40 -9.40
CA ALA A 310 -5.20 -4.33 -10.37
C ALA A 310 -4.24 -5.31 -9.69
N PRO A 311 -4.29 -6.59 -10.06
CA PRO A 311 -3.31 -7.55 -9.58
C PRO A 311 -1.89 -7.22 -10.04
N SER A 312 -0.92 -7.52 -9.18
CA SER A 312 0.50 -7.43 -9.53
C SER A 312 1.02 -8.74 -10.12
N VAL A 313 0.27 -9.84 -9.97
CA VAL A 313 0.75 -11.16 -10.39
C VAL A 313 0.26 -11.49 -11.79
N SER A 314 1.13 -12.12 -12.58
CA SER A 314 0.87 -12.41 -13.99
C SER A 314 -0.15 -13.54 -14.19
N ASN A 315 -0.36 -14.37 -13.17
CA ASN A 315 -1.27 -15.52 -13.28
C ASN A 315 -2.68 -15.24 -12.81
N ALA A 316 -3.00 -14.01 -12.40
CA ALA A 316 -4.38 -13.65 -12.09
C ALA A 316 -5.17 -13.47 -13.40
N GLN A 317 -6.37 -14.03 -13.45
CA GLN A 317 -7.24 -13.92 -14.63
C GLN A 317 -8.56 -13.31 -14.20
N LEU A 318 -8.73 -12.02 -14.53
CA LEU A 318 -9.93 -11.29 -14.14
C LEU A 318 -11.08 -11.53 -15.11
N PRO A 319 -12.33 -11.60 -14.64
CA PRO A 319 -13.49 -11.55 -15.54
C PRO A 319 -13.43 -10.26 -16.38
N ALA A 320 -13.94 -10.34 -17.61
CA ALA A 320 -13.85 -9.22 -18.55
C ALA A 320 -14.41 -7.90 -18.00
N ASP A 321 -15.51 -7.98 -17.27
CA ASP A 321 -16.15 -6.78 -16.69
C ASP A 321 -15.30 -6.13 -15.62
N ILE A 322 -14.57 -6.93 -14.84
CA ILE A 322 -13.65 -6.41 -13.81
C ILE A 322 -12.38 -5.88 -14.48
N LYS A 323 -11.84 -6.62 -15.45
CA LYS A 323 -10.64 -6.22 -16.18
C LYS A 323 -10.82 -4.83 -16.81
N ALA A 324 -12.03 -4.53 -17.30
CA ALA A 324 -12.34 -3.23 -17.91
C ALA A 324 -12.32 -2.07 -16.89
N ARG A 325 -12.37 -2.37 -15.59
CA ARG A 325 -12.49 -1.35 -14.54
C ARG A 325 -11.25 -1.21 -13.67
N VAL A 326 -10.26 -2.09 -13.80
CA VAL A 326 -8.98 -1.95 -13.08
C VAL A 326 -7.97 -1.27 -14.01
N VAL A 327 -6.94 -0.69 -13.41
CA VAL A 327 -5.87 -0.07 -14.20
C VAL A 327 -5.17 -1.12 -15.06
N ALA A 328 -4.84 -0.75 -16.30
CA ALA A 328 -4.07 -1.63 -17.19
C ALA A 328 -2.61 -1.67 -16.72
N THR A 329 -2.05 -2.88 -16.63
CA THR A 329 -0.66 -3.06 -16.19
C THR A 329 0.28 -3.29 -17.38
N ASP A 330 -0.26 -3.24 -18.62
CA ASP A 330 0.51 -3.42 -19.85
C ASP A 330 0.46 -2.16 -20.76
N ASN A 331 -0.03 -1.04 -20.24
CA ASN A 331 -0.07 0.22 -20.99
C ASN A 331 1.20 1.00 -20.71
N PRO A 332 2.07 1.21 -21.73
CA PRO A 332 3.33 1.92 -21.51
C PRO A 332 3.18 3.40 -21.18
N ASP A 333 2.00 3.96 -21.38
CA ASP A 333 1.72 5.36 -21.05
C ASP A 333 1.29 5.55 -19.59
N ILE A 334 1.12 4.47 -18.85
CA ILE A 334 0.91 4.55 -17.39
C ILE A 334 2.24 4.18 -16.75
N THR A 335 2.84 5.13 -16.04
CA THR A 335 4.21 4.97 -15.54
C THR A 335 4.29 5.11 -14.02
N ALA A 336 5.33 4.53 -13.45
CA ALA A 336 5.62 4.70 -12.03
C ALA A 336 6.30 6.07 -11.83
N LEU A 337 5.93 6.76 -10.76
CA LEU A 337 6.63 8.00 -10.38
C LEU A 337 8.05 7.67 -9.93
N ASP A 338 8.98 8.60 -10.18
CA ASP A 338 10.36 8.48 -9.69
C ASP A 338 10.38 8.82 -8.20
N ILE A 339 10.29 7.79 -7.37
CA ILE A 339 10.16 7.95 -5.92
C ILE A 339 11.40 8.60 -5.32
N ASP A 340 12.60 8.22 -5.77
CA ASP A 340 13.83 8.77 -5.24
C ASP A 340 13.91 10.29 -5.50
N PHE A 341 13.55 10.68 -6.71
CA PHE A 341 13.51 12.12 -7.05
C PHE A 341 12.45 12.82 -6.17
N LEU A 342 11.24 12.26 -6.09
CA LEU A 342 10.14 12.91 -5.38
C LEU A 342 10.37 13.00 -3.88
N SER A 343 11.13 12.07 -3.31
CA SER A 343 11.45 12.14 -1.88
C SER A 343 12.21 13.43 -1.54
N LYS A 344 12.92 13.97 -2.53
CA LYS A 344 13.69 15.23 -2.38
C LYS A 344 12.93 16.45 -2.90
N ALA A 345 12.05 16.26 -3.87
CA ALA A 345 11.40 17.37 -4.58
C ALA A 345 10.00 17.70 -4.07
N ARG A 346 9.36 16.79 -3.33
CA ARG A 346 7.94 16.97 -2.94
C ARG A 346 7.69 18.28 -2.20
N ASP A 347 8.54 18.62 -1.24
CA ASP A 347 8.35 19.85 -0.47
C ASP A 347 8.51 21.08 -1.36
N LYS A 348 9.50 21.05 -2.25
CA LYS A 348 9.73 22.15 -3.19
C LYS A 348 8.53 22.34 -4.12
N TRP A 349 8.00 21.23 -4.66
CA TRP A 349 6.81 21.28 -5.51
C TRP A 349 5.61 21.84 -4.76
N THR A 350 5.43 21.42 -3.50
CA THR A 350 4.34 21.92 -2.68
C THR A 350 4.43 23.44 -2.50
N GLN A 351 5.64 23.96 -2.24
CA GLN A 351 5.86 25.38 -2.10
C GLN A 351 5.66 26.13 -3.43
N GLU A 352 6.08 25.55 -4.55
CA GLU A 352 5.86 26.12 -5.87
C GLU A 352 4.37 26.27 -6.17
N TRP A 353 3.57 25.24 -5.81
CA TRP A 353 2.12 25.32 -5.98
C TRP A 353 1.52 26.45 -5.15
N LYS A 354 1.94 26.58 -3.90
CA LYS A 354 1.43 27.64 -3.02
C LYS A 354 1.79 29.03 -3.56
N ARG A 355 3.00 29.17 -4.08
CA ARG A 355 3.50 30.47 -4.53
C ARG A 355 2.96 30.85 -5.91
N GLN A 356 2.81 29.91 -6.83
CA GLN A 356 2.53 30.22 -8.22
C GLN A 356 1.14 29.80 -8.72
N ILE A 357 0.52 28.81 -8.10
CA ILE A 357 -0.74 28.26 -8.60
C ILE A 357 -1.90 28.62 -7.67
N ILE A 358 -1.76 28.38 -6.38
CA ILE A 358 -2.79 28.69 -5.37
C ILE A 358 -2.49 30.09 -4.82
N THR A 359 -2.72 31.11 -5.62
CA THR A 359 -2.29 32.48 -5.26
C THR A 359 -3.39 33.33 -4.63
N LYS A 360 -4.45 32.77 -4.08
CA LYS A 360 -5.54 33.53 -3.44
C LYS A 360 -5.45 33.49 -1.93
#